data_077888e389b9878c3b56a1753827addb
#
_entry.id   077888e389b9878c3b56a1753827addb
#
_cell.length_a   1.000
_cell.length_b   1.000
_cell.length_c   1.000
_cell.angle_alpha   90.00
_cell.angle_beta   90.00
_cell.angle_gamma   90.00
#
_symmetry.space_group_name_H-M   'P 1'
#
loop_
_entity.id
_entity.type
_entity.pdbx_description
1 polymer ?
#
loop_
_entity_poly.entity_id
_entity_poly.type
_entity_poly.pdbx_seq_one_letter_code
_entity_poly.pdbx_strand_id
1 'polypeptide(L)'
;MKKVLFLSLIVLSISSCGLLTQANWDPTQLAVAASSALSAASISDAQIVALSQKSVAQLDAKNTMAPDSYQKRLARLMAGITNIEGLPINYKVYQTKEINAFACGDGSIRVYSGLMDIMDDNELMAIIGHECGHVVHQDTKRAMKSEYLAYAARNVIGASGGTIGALSNSVLGSIGESFVDSKYSQKQEYAADEYGYKFAVDHGYSPYSMCNALEQLVKLSSGTQASYVQKMFSSHPDSAERAQRMRQKADAATAKAAKK
;
A
#
# COMPACT_ATOMS: atom_id res chain seq x y z
N MET A 1 -52.44 -15.73 -4.44
CA MET A 1 -51.57 -15.56 -5.61
C MET A 1 -50.14 -15.46 -5.13
N LYS A 2 -49.37 -16.55 -5.25
CA LYS A 2 -47.99 -16.64 -4.77
C LYS A 2 -47.05 -16.09 -5.85
N LYS A 3 -46.33 -15.03 -5.55
CA LYS A 3 -45.27 -14.50 -6.44
C LYS A 3 -44.01 -15.34 -6.25
N VAL A 4 -43.64 -16.13 -7.26
CA VAL A 4 -42.38 -16.85 -7.34
C VAL A 4 -41.32 -15.88 -7.82
N LEU A 5 -40.31 -15.60 -6.97
CA LEU A 5 -39.17 -14.77 -7.32
C LEU A 5 -38.17 -15.66 -8.10
N PHE A 6 -38.00 -15.39 -9.39
CA PHE A 6 -36.96 -16.01 -10.20
C PHE A 6 -35.61 -15.40 -9.83
N LEU A 7 -34.77 -16.20 -9.19
CA LEU A 7 -33.36 -15.84 -8.97
C LEU A 7 -32.60 -16.17 -10.26
N SER A 8 -32.30 -15.16 -11.05
CA SER A 8 -31.49 -15.29 -12.27
C SER A 8 -30.02 -15.57 -11.89
N LEU A 9 -29.60 -16.82 -12.08
CA LEU A 9 -28.21 -17.23 -11.96
C LEU A 9 -27.45 -16.65 -13.17
N ILE A 10 -26.62 -15.62 -12.95
CA ILE A 10 -25.69 -15.15 -13.98
C ILE A 10 -24.51 -16.12 -14.01
N VAL A 11 -24.53 -17.03 -14.96
CA VAL A 11 -23.37 -17.85 -15.32
C VAL A 11 -22.43 -16.98 -16.15
N LEU A 12 -21.36 -16.49 -15.55
CA LEU A 12 -20.26 -15.89 -16.32
C LEU A 12 -19.58 -17.03 -17.10
N SER A 13 -19.79 -17.06 -18.41
CA SER A 13 -19.06 -17.91 -19.34
C SER A 13 -17.63 -17.39 -19.49
N ILE A 14 -16.69 -17.97 -18.72
CA ILE A 14 -15.26 -17.81 -18.97
C ILE A 14 -14.87 -18.80 -20.05
N SER A 15 -14.90 -18.35 -21.30
CA SER A 15 -14.31 -19.09 -22.41
C SER A 15 -12.80 -18.89 -22.39
N SER A 16 -12.11 -19.71 -21.61
CA SER A 16 -10.66 -19.91 -21.72
C SER A 16 -10.39 -21.37 -21.95
N CYS A 17 -9.96 -21.70 -23.15
CA CYS A 17 -9.69 -23.04 -23.63
C CYS A 17 -8.61 -23.75 -22.80
N GLY A 18 -8.90 -24.97 -22.39
CA GLY A 18 -7.91 -26.05 -22.40
C GLY A 18 -7.36 -26.54 -21.06
N LEU A 19 -7.82 -26.10 -19.87
CA LEU A 19 -7.25 -26.57 -18.58
C LEU A 19 -8.27 -27.07 -17.54
N LEU A 20 -9.53 -27.24 -17.91
CA LEU A 20 -10.61 -27.68 -16.98
C LEU A 20 -11.06 -29.16 -17.17
N THR A 21 -10.28 -29.97 -17.84
CA THR A 21 -10.58 -31.40 -17.97
C THR A 21 -9.72 -32.19 -16.98
N GLN A 22 -10.33 -32.61 -15.86
CA GLN A 22 -9.93 -33.58 -14.84
C GLN A 22 -9.69 -33.06 -13.41
N ALA A 23 -10.37 -32.04 -12.94
CA ALA A 23 -10.51 -31.85 -11.51
C ALA A 23 -11.86 -32.44 -11.06
N ASN A 24 -11.84 -33.53 -10.30
CA ASN A 24 -13.01 -34.01 -9.54
C ASN A 24 -13.34 -32.95 -8.48
N TRP A 25 -14.19 -32.02 -8.83
CA TRP A 25 -14.64 -30.98 -7.90
C TRP A 25 -15.66 -31.57 -6.95
N ASP A 26 -15.27 -31.72 -5.69
CA ASP A 26 -16.21 -32.07 -4.62
C ASP A 26 -17.21 -30.89 -4.45
N PRO A 27 -18.53 -31.12 -4.63
CA PRO A 27 -19.53 -30.05 -4.46
C PRO A 27 -19.50 -29.38 -3.09
N THR A 28 -19.05 -30.10 -2.06
CA THR A 28 -18.86 -29.56 -0.72
C THR A 28 -17.69 -28.56 -0.66
N GLN A 29 -16.58 -28.85 -1.33
CA GLN A 29 -15.45 -27.93 -1.43
C GLN A 29 -15.80 -26.68 -2.25
N LEU A 30 -16.61 -26.82 -3.30
CA LEU A 30 -17.09 -25.69 -4.08
C LEU A 30 -18.04 -24.79 -3.27
N ALA A 31 -18.95 -25.38 -2.50
CA ALA A 31 -19.85 -24.63 -1.61
C ALA A 31 -19.09 -23.93 -0.49
N VAL A 32 -18.07 -24.57 0.05
CA VAL A 32 -17.15 -24.02 1.04
C VAL A 32 -16.36 -22.85 0.45
N ALA A 33 -15.80 -22.99 -0.75
CA ALA A 33 -15.08 -21.91 -1.44
C ALA A 33 -16.00 -20.72 -1.75
N ALA A 34 -17.23 -20.96 -2.18
CA ALA A 34 -18.21 -19.92 -2.44
C ALA A 34 -18.65 -19.18 -1.17
N SER A 35 -18.88 -19.89 -0.07
CA SER A 35 -19.23 -19.26 1.23
C SER A 35 -18.06 -18.47 1.81
N SER A 36 -16.85 -18.94 1.60
CA SER A 36 -15.60 -18.26 1.97
C SER A 36 -15.41 -16.95 1.20
N ALA A 37 -15.63 -17.00 -0.11
CA ALA A 37 -15.56 -15.81 -0.97
C ALA A 37 -16.64 -14.77 -0.60
N LEU A 38 -17.86 -15.20 -0.25
CA LEU A 38 -18.92 -14.33 0.22
C LEU A 38 -18.62 -13.71 1.58
N SER A 39 -18.10 -14.48 2.54
CA SER A 39 -17.70 -13.98 3.85
C SER A 39 -16.54 -12.97 3.76
N ALA A 40 -15.57 -13.26 2.89
CA ALA A 40 -14.45 -12.37 2.65
C ALA A 40 -14.87 -11.09 1.87
N ALA A 41 -15.85 -11.18 0.97
CA ALA A 41 -16.40 -10.01 0.28
C ALA A 41 -17.12 -9.05 1.23
N SER A 42 -17.65 -9.54 2.36
CA SER A 42 -18.37 -8.75 3.38
C SER A 42 -17.48 -8.12 4.45
N ILE A 43 -16.13 -8.24 4.34
CA ILE A 43 -15.21 -7.64 5.31
C ILE A 43 -15.39 -6.12 5.37
N SER A 44 -15.66 -5.61 6.57
CA SER A 44 -15.88 -4.17 6.80
C SER A 44 -14.57 -3.39 6.85
N ASP A 45 -14.64 -2.07 6.67
CA ASP A 45 -13.49 -1.18 6.82
C ASP A 45 -12.83 -1.28 8.20
N ALA A 46 -13.63 -1.41 9.28
CA ALA A 46 -13.11 -1.59 10.62
C ALA A 46 -12.32 -2.91 10.76
N GLN A 47 -12.77 -3.97 10.11
CA GLN A 47 -12.04 -5.25 10.08
C GLN A 47 -10.75 -5.15 9.25
N ILE A 48 -10.74 -4.38 8.16
CA ILE A 48 -9.51 -4.15 7.38
C ILE A 48 -8.51 -3.32 8.21
N VAL A 49 -8.95 -2.31 8.95
CA VAL A 49 -8.09 -1.56 9.87
C VAL A 49 -7.50 -2.49 10.94
N ALA A 50 -8.31 -3.34 11.56
CA ALA A 50 -7.84 -4.32 12.55
C ALA A 50 -6.87 -5.35 11.94
N LEU A 51 -7.09 -5.77 10.70
CA LEU A 51 -6.17 -6.64 9.96
C LEU A 51 -4.84 -5.93 9.71
N SER A 52 -4.87 -4.67 9.25
CA SER A 52 -3.67 -3.85 9.05
C SER A 52 -2.85 -3.72 10.33
N GLN A 53 -3.48 -3.37 11.44
CA GLN A 53 -2.82 -3.26 12.75
C GLN A 53 -2.11 -4.55 13.17
N LYS A 54 -2.78 -5.69 13.03
CA LYS A 54 -2.21 -6.99 13.38
C LYS A 54 -1.09 -7.40 12.45
N SER A 55 -1.24 -7.17 11.14
CA SER A 55 -0.21 -7.47 10.14
C SER A 55 1.04 -6.61 10.35
N VAL A 56 0.86 -5.31 10.59
CA VAL A 56 1.98 -4.39 10.89
C VAL A 56 2.70 -4.79 12.18
N ALA A 57 1.98 -5.24 13.21
CA ALA A 57 2.62 -5.75 14.43
C ALA A 57 3.51 -6.97 14.16
N GLN A 58 3.14 -7.85 13.22
CA GLN A 58 3.99 -8.97 12.80
C GLN A 58 5.18 -8.50 11.96
N LEU A 59 4.99 -7.50 11.09
CA LEU A 59 6.10 -6.88 10.35
C LEU A 59 7.09 -6.20 11.31
N ASP A 60 6.61 -5.47 12.32
CA ASP A 60 7.42 -4.86 13.36
C ASP A 60 8.24 -5.90 14.16
N ALA A 61 7.65 -7.05 14.45
CA ALA A 61 8.33 -8.14 15.16
C ALA A 61 9.41 -8.85 14.31
N LYS A 62 9.23 -8.86 12.99
CA LYS A 62 10.16 -9.48 12.02
C LYS A 62 11.34 -8.58 11.64
N ASN A 63 11.12 -7.27 11.62
CA ASN A 63 12.10 -6.31 11.14
C ASN A 63 12.91 -5.70 12.29
N THR A 64 14.19 -5.48 12.05
CA THR A 64 15.05 -4.75 13.00
C THR A 64 14.72 -3.27 12.94
N MET A 65 14.49 -2.64 14.09
CA MET A 65 14.32 -1.19 14.16
C MET A 65 15.65 -0.48 13.90
N ALA A 66 15.60 0.58 13.10
CA ALA A 66 16.77 1.38 12.83
C ALA A 66 17.27 2.12 14.09
N PRO A 67 18.57 2.48 14.17
CA PRO A 67 19.11 3.25 15.28
C PRO A 67 18.34 4.54 15.57
N ASP A 68 18.48 5.02 16.80
CA ASP A 68 17.82 6.23 17.30
C ASP A 68 17.98 7.47 16.40
N SER A 69 19.10 7.61 15.70
CA SER A 69 19.32 8.72 14.77
C SER A 69 18.28 8.78 13.66
N TYR A 70 17.91 7.64 13.09
CA TYR A 70 16.87 7.54 12.07
C TYR A 70 15.48 7.79 12.65
N GLN A 71 15.18 7.18 13.80
CA GLN A 71 13.90 7.39 14.49
C GLN A 71 13.69 8.87 14.84
N LYS A 72 14.74 9.53 15.37
CA LYS A 72 14.72 10.96 15.70
C LYS A 72 14.58 11.86 14.47
N ARG A 73 15.26 11.51 13.34
CA ARG A 73 15.09 12.24 12.09
C ARG A 73 13.65 12.16 11.60
N LEU A 74 13.05 10.96 11.58
CA LEU A 74 11.66 10.79 11.19
C LEU A 74 10.71 11.51 12.16
N ALA A 75 10.93 11.40 13.46
CA ALA A 75 10.10 12.09 14.46
C ALA A 75 10.15 13.62 14.31
N ARG A 76 11.31 14.18 13.97
CA ARG A 76 11.44 15.62 13.69
C ARG A 76 10.65 16.02 12.44
N LEU A 77 10.72 15.23 11.37
CA LEU A 77 9.97 15.48 10.13
C LEU A 77 8.47 15.42 10.34
N MET A 78 8.03 14.48 11.17
CA MET A 78 6.61 14.26 11.48
C MET A 78 6.09 15.11 12.65
N ALA A 79 6.91 16.04 13.17
CA ALA A 79 6.53 16.87 14.32
C ALA A 79 5.27 17.69 14.01
N GLY A 80 4.24 17.55 14.86
CA GLY A 80 2.95 18.21 14.67
C GLY A 80 1.96 17.46 13.74
N ILE A 81 2.41 16.45 13.03
CA ILE A 81 1.56 15.62 12.17
C ILE A 81 1.11 14.38 12.97
N THR A 82 -0.06 14.44 13.56
CA THR A 82 -0.58 13.39 14.45
C THR A 82 -1.65 12.51 13.81
N ASN A 83 -2.20 12.96 12.69
CA ASN A 83 -3.23 12.24 11.95
C ASN A 83 -3.17 12.59 10.45
N ILE A 84 -3.77 11.74 9.63
CA ILE A 84 -4.02 11.95 8.20
C ILE A 84 -5.52 11.94 8.02
N GLU A 85 -6.13 13.12 7.80
CA GLU A 85 -7.57 13.30 7.63
C GLU A 85 -8.40 12.62 8.75
N GLY A 86 -7.96 12.80 10.00
CA GLY A 86 -8.62 12.23 11.18
C GLY A 86 -8.21 10.81 11.54
N LEU A 87 -7.45 10.12 10.70
CA LEU A 87 -6.86 8.81 11.01
C LEU A 87 -5.55 9.02 11.81
N PRO A 88 -5.48 8.59 13.08
CA PRO A 88 -4.24 8.68 13.87
C PRO A 88 -3.11 7.91 13.18
N ILE A 89 -1.90 8.48 13.18
CA ILE A 89 -0.73 7.87 12.58
C ILE A 89 0.26 7.38 13.64
N ASN A 90 1.00 6.34 13.29
CA ASN A 90 2.21 5.92 13.97
C ASN A 90 3.29 5.63 12.93
N TYR A 91 4.54 5.92 13.25
CA TYR A 91 5.63 5.77 12.32
C TYR A 91 6.85 5.12 12.98
N LYS A 92 7.59 4.32 12.21
CA LYS A 92 8.84 3.68 12.63
C LYS A 92 9.78 3.57 11.42
N VAL A 93 11.07 3.42 11.71
CA VAL A 93 12.10 3.14 10.70
C VAL A 93 12.63 1.73 10.87
N TYR A 94 12.59 0.93 9.78
CA TYR A 94 13.22 -0.38 9.73
C TYR A 94 14.67 -0.28 9.25
N GLN A 95 15.58 -1.01 9.89
CA GLN A 95 16.98 -1.07 9.48
C GLN A 95 17.15 -2.04 8.32
N THR A 96 17.33 -1.52 7.11
CA THR A 96 17.58 -2.31 5.90
C THR A 96 18.23 -1.46 4.82
N LYS A 97 18.95 -2.09 3.89
CA LYS A 97 19.49 -1.43 2.69
C LYS A 97 18.47 -1.26 1.59
N GLU A 98 17.33 -1.94 1.68
CA GLU A 98 16.24 -1.75 0.73
C GLU A 98 15.74 -0.31 0.76
N ILE A 99 15.36 0.20 -0.41
CA ILE A 99 14.84 1.55 -0.58
C ILE A 99 13.33 1.41 -0.72
N ASN A 100 12.62 1.68 0.36
CA ASN A 100 11.16 1.56 0.39
C ASN A 100 10.55 2.39 1.54
N ALA A 101 9.26 2.67 1.41
CA ALA A 101 8.36 3.09 2.48
C ALA A 101 6.98 2.50 2.20
N PHE A 102 6.13 2.41 3.20
CA PHE A 102 4.73 2.04 3.02
C PHE A 102 3.86 2.61 4.15
N ALA A 103 2.59 2.83 3.84
CA ALA A 103 1.58 3.12 4.84
C ALA A 103 0.43 2.12 4.77
N CYS A 104 -0.15 1.79 5.91
CA CYS A 104 -1.27 0.86 6.02
C CYS A 104 -2.59 1.58 6.31
N GLY A 105 -3.70 0.90 6.05
CA GLY A 105 -5.05 1.44 6.23
C GLY A 105 -5.44 1.77 7.68
N ASP A 106 -4.57 1.49 8.65
CA ASP A 106 -4.70 1.86 10.07
C ASP A 106 -3.91 3.13 10.45
N GLY A 107 -3.23 3.78 9.48
CA GLY A 107 -2.38 4.95 9.71
C GLY A 107 -0.93 4.62 10.09
N SER A 108 -0.55 3.35 10.10
CA SER A 108 0.85 2.95 10.31
C SER A 108 1.71 3.31 9.10
N ILE A 109 2.81 4.05 9.33
CA ILE A 109 3.81 4.40 8.32
C ILE A 109 5.13 3.72 8.69
N ARG A 110 5.75 3.06 7.73
CA ARG A 110 7.06 2.43 7.90
C ARG A 110 8.01 2.93 6.82
N VAL A 111 9.16 3.43 7.24
CA VAL A 111 10.20 3.96 6.36
C VAL A 111 11.43 3.07 6.49
N TYR A 112 12.09 2.76 5.40
CA TYR A 112 13.29 1.96 5.41
C TYR A 112 14.52 2.86 5.52
N SER A 113 15.52 2.47 6.33
CA SER A 113 16.74 3.27 6.51
C SER A 113 17.48 3.51 5.18
N GLY A 114 17.45 2.52 4.26
CA GLY A 114 18.02 2.71 2.92
C GLY A 114 17.38 3.83 2.10
N LEU A 115 16.08 4.08 2.27
CA LEU A 115 15.41 5.25 1.67
C LEU A 115 15.90 6.54 2.33
N MET A 116 16.02 6.55 3.66
CA MET A 116 16.49 7.73 4.40
C MET A 116 17.96 8.06 4.14
N ASP A 117 18.77 7.09 3.75
CA ASP A 117 20.19 7.29 3.43
C ASP A 117 20.39 8.04 2.11
N ILE A 118 19.47 7.87 1.16
CA ILE A 118 19.57 8.46 -0.18
C ILE A 118 18.76 9.74 -0.35
N MET A 119 17.77 10.00 0.50
CA MET A 119 16.87 11.15 0.37
C MET A 119 17.18 12.23 1.40
N ASP A 120 17.11 13.49 0.97
CA ASP A 120 17.09 14.63 1.87
C ASP A 120 15.72 14.74 2.59
N ASP A 121 15.57 15.73 3.45
CA ASP A 121 14.33 15.91 4.23
C ASP A 121 13.15 16.36 3.35
N ASN A 122 13.40 17.10 2.27
CA ASN A 122 12.36 17.52 1.34
C ASN A 122 11.80 16.31 0.58
N GLU A 123 12.70 15.52 0.00
CA GLU A 123 12.38 14.33 -0.76
C GLU A 123 11.67 13.29 0.10
N LEU A 124 12.18 13.07 1.32
CA LEU A 124 11.60 12.12 2.27
C LEU A 124 10.17 12.51 2.67
N MET A 125 9.91 13.80 2.92
CA MET A 125 8.56 14.28 3.24
C MET A 125 7.60 14.14 2.07
N ALA A 126 8.06 14.31 0.83
CA ALA A 126 7.23 14.06 -0.34
C ALA A 126 6.84 12.58 -0.49
N ILE A 127 7.79 11.65 -0.25
CA ILE A 127 7.50 10.20 -0.26
C ILE A 127 6.56 9.82 0.88
N ILE A 128 6.78 10.33 2.11
CA ILE A 128 5.86 10.10 3.22
C ILE A 128 4.45 10.62 2.88
N GLY A 129 4.37 11.80 2.28
CA GLY A 129 3.11 12.35 1.80
C GLY A 129 2.45 11.50 0.72
N HIS A 130 3.23 10.92 -0.19
CA HIS A 130 2.76 9.97 -1.21
C HIS A 130 2.11 8.73 -0.55
N GLU A 131 2.78 8.13 0.44
CA GLU A 131 2.22 7.01 1.21
C GLU A 131 0.94 7.41 1.95
N CYS A 132 0.90 8.62 2.53
CA CYS A 132 -0.32 9.18 3.10
C CYS A 132 -1.43 9.34 2.05
N GLY A 133 -1.08 9.70 0.82
CA GLY A 133 -2.01 9.78 -0.31
C GLY A 133 -2.71 8.46 -0.60
N HIS A 134 -2.00 7.34 -0.60
CA HIS A 134 -2.58 6.00 -0.73
C HIS A 134 -3.55 5.66 0.41
N VAL A 135 -3.26 6.13 1.64
CA VAL A 135 -4.18 5.97 2.78
C VAL A 135 -5.46 6.78 2.57
N VAL A 136 -5.33 8.07 2.24
CA VAL A 136 -6.46 9.00 2.02
C VAL A 136 -7.37 8.53 0.88
N HIS A 137 -6.78 8.06 -0.21
CA HIS A 137 -7.53 7.51 -1.35
C HIS A 137 -8.02 6.08 -1.10
N GLN A 138 -7.78 5.51 0.10
CA GLN A 138 -8.14 4.16 0.51
C GLN A 138 -7.52 3.04 -0.34
N ASP A 139 -6.42 3.34 -1.03
CA ASP A 139 -5.70 2.36 -1.86
C ASP A 139 -5.13 1.25 -0.98
N THR A 140 -4.56 1.61 0.18
CA THR A 140 -3.99 0.69 1.16
C THR A 140 -5.04 -0.26 1.74
N LYS A 141 -6.25 0.24 2.02
CA LYS A 141 -7.37 -0.61 2.47
C LYS A 141 -7.81 -1.60 1.38
N ARG A 142 -7.89 -1.13 0.12
CA ARG A 142 -8.24 -2.00 -1.01
C ARG A 142 -7.17 -3.07 -1.25
N ALA A 143 -5.89 -2.70 -1.18
CA ALA A 143 -4.77 -3.63 -1.31
C ALA A 143 -4.81 -4.68 -0.18
N MET A 144 -4.93 -4.27 1.08
CA MET A 144 -5.01 -5.19 2.22
C MET A 144 -6.22 -6.13 2.12
N LYS A 145 -7.37 -5.61 1.69
CA LYS A 145 -8.56 -6.43 1.43
C LYS A 145 -8.30 -7.47 0.34
N SER A 146 -7.65 -7.06 -0.76
CA SER A 146 -7.29 -7.96 -1.87
C SER A 146 -6.36 -9.07 -1.41
N GLU A 147 -5.34 -8.77 -0.63
CA GLU A 147 -4.39 -9.76 -0.11
C GLU A 147 -5.06 -10.73 0.85
N TYR A 148 -5.94 -10.24 1.73
CA TYR A 148 -6.74 -11.10 2.60
C TYR A 148 -7.65 -12.04 1.79
N LEU A 149 -8.33 -11.53 0.75
CA LEU A 149 -9.18 -12.31 -0.13
C LEU A 149 -8.39 -13.39 -0.89
N ALA A 150 -7.24 -13.00 -1.43
CA ALA A 150 -6.34 -13.91 -2.13
C ALA A 150 -5.81 -15.02 -1.19
N TYR A 151 -5.48 -14.66 0.05
CA TYR A 151 -5.08 -15.63 1.06
C TYR A 151 -6.23 -16.57 1.41
N ALA A 152 -7.43 -16.07 1.67
CA ALA A 152 -8.61 -16.84 2.00
C ALA A 152 -8.97 -17.84 0.86
N ALA A 153 -8.91 -17.38 -0.39
CA ALA A 153 -9.17 -18.22 -1.56
C ALA A 153 -8.16 -19.36 -1.71
N ARG A 154 -6.87 -19.12 -1.46
CA ARG A 154 -5.82 -20.13 -1.56
C ARG A 154 -5.87 -21.19 -0.45
N ASN A 155 -6.35 -20.83 0.73
CA ASN A 155 -6.28 -21.68 1.91
C ASN A 155 -7.62 -22.22 2.39
N VAL A 156 -8.70 -22.02 1.62
CA VAL A 156 -10.08 -22.44 1.97
C VAL A 156 -10.48 -22.02 3.40
N ILE A 157 -9.96 -20.88 3.85
CA ILE A 157 -10.19 -20.32 5.19
C ILE A 157 -11.51 -19.55 5.20
N GLY A 158 -12.60 -20.22 5.10
CA GLY A 158 -13.85 -19.50 5.10
C GLY A 158 -15.05 -20.32 5.50
N ALA A 159 -14.88 -21.63 5.53
CA ALA A 159 -15.97 -22.52 5.89
C ALA A 159 -16.36 -22.45 7.37
N SER A 160 -15.47 -21.93 8.22
CA SER A 160 -15.70 -21.87 9.67
C SER A 160 -16.02 -20.45 10.18
N GLY A 161 -16.30 -19.47 9.31
CA GLY A 161 -16.59 -18.10 9.76
C GLY A 161 -15.41 -17.46 10.50
N GLY A 162 -14.17 -17.81 10.12
CA GLY A 162 -12.96 -17.35 10.79
C GLY A 162 -12.89 -15.82 10.81
N THR A 163 -13.08 -15.25 11.98
CA THR A 163 -12.89 -13.81 12.19
C THR A 163 -11.40 -13.50 12.02
N ILE A 164 -11.06 -12.28 11.57
CA ILE A 164 -9.66 -11.78 11.53
C ILE A 164 -8.97 -12.03 12.88
N GLY A 165 -9.74 -12.06 13.98
CA GLY A 165 -9.25 -12.40 15.32
C GLY A 165 -8.67 -13.79 15.46
N ALA A 166 -9.06 -14.75 14.63
CA ALA A 166 -8.62 -16.14 14.66
C ALA A 166 -7.40 -16.42 13.75
N LEU A 167 -6.92 -15.44 12.97
CA LEU A 167 -5.74 -15.62 12.13
C LEU A 167 -4.49 -15.80 12.99
N SER A 168 -3.67 -16.78 12.66
CA SER A 168 -2.38 -16.97 13.34
C SER A 168 -1.39 -15.85 13.00
N ASN A 169 -0.39 -15.67 13.85
CA ASN A 169 0.65 -14.65 13.64
C ASN A 169 1.40 -14.86 12.32
N SER A 170 1.66 -16.10 11.92
CA SER A 170 2.30 -16.42 10.64
C SER A 170 1.46 -16.01 9.44
N VAL A 171 0.14 -16.21 9.53
CA VAL A 171 -0.81 -15.77 8.48
C VAL A 171 -0.86 -14.25 8.39
N LEU A 172 -0.96 -13.58 9.53
CA LEU A 172 -0.96 -12.10 9.59
C LEU A 172 0.34 -11.52 9.02
N GLY A 173 1.49 -12.12 9.33
CA GLY A 173 2.78 -11.75 8.77
C GLY A 173 2.82 -11.94 7.25
N SER A 174 2.35 -13.08 6.75
CA SER A 174 2.30 -13.37 5.31
C SER A 174 1.40 -12.40 4.54
N ILE A 175 0.22 -12.06 5.09
CA ILE A 175 -0.67 -11.06 4.49
C ILE A 175 0.01 -9.67 4.49
N GLY A 176 0.70 -9.31 5.58
CA GLY A 176 1.44 -8.06 5.67
C GLY A 176 2.57 -7.97 4.64
N GLU A 177 3.34 -9.03 4.44
CA GLU A 177 4.40 -9.08 3.42
C GLU A 177 3.82 -8.95 2.01
N SER A 178 2.77 -9.71 1.69
CA SER A 178 2.08 -9.60 0.39
C SER A 178 1.52 -8.20 0.17
N PHE A 179 1.00 -7.55 1.22
CA PHE A 179 0.53 -6.17 1.15
C PHE A 179 1.65 -5.18 0.80
N VAL A 180 2.84 -5.30 1.43
CA VAL A 180 4.00 -4.44 1.12
C VAL A 180 4.46 -4.61 -0.34
N ASP A 181 4.22 -5.78 -0.94
CA ASP A 181 4.54 -6.08 -2.33
C ASP A 181 3.38 -5.78 -3.31
N SER A 182 2.24 -5.26 -2.80
CA SER A 182 1.06 -4.95 -3.63
C SER A 182 1.37 -3.84 -4.63
N LYS A 183 0.84 -3.99 -5.84
CA LYS A 183 1.07 -3.04 -6.93
C LYS A 183 -0.11 -2.08 -7.08
N TYR A 184 0.20 -0.79 -7.17
CA TYR A 184 -0.77 0.24 -7.47
C TYR A 184 -0.89 0.51 -8.97
N SER A 185 -2.06 0.97 -9.42
CA SER A 185 -2.27 1.40 -10.79
C SER A 185 -1.69 2.80 -11.02
N GLN A 186 -1.33 3.11 -12.26
CA GLN A 186 -0.83 4.44 -12.64
C GLN A 186 -1.76 5.59 -12.16
N LYS A 187 -3.07 5.39 -12.22
CA LYS A 187 -4.04 6.38 -11.72
C LYS A 187 -3.91 6.62 -10.21
N GLN A 188 -3.70 5.56 -9.43
CA GLN A 188 -3.50 5.67 -7.98
C GLN A 188 -2.17 6.37 -7.69
N GLU A 189 -1.12 6.01 -8.42
CA GLU A 189 0.19 6.65 -8.30
C GLU A 189 0.14 8.16 -8.57
N TYR A 190 -0.56 8.57 -9.63
CA TYR A 190 -0.73 9.99 -9.93
C TYR A 190 -1.49 10.75 -8.83
N ALA A 191 -2.51 10.13 -8.26
CA ALA A 191 -3.27 10.73 -7.17
C ALA A 191 -2.43 10.82 -5.88
N ALA A 192 -1.64 9.79 -5.60
CA ALA A 192 -0.71 9.77 -4.46
C ALA A 192 0.42 10.80 -4.62
N ASP A 193 0.98 10.97 -5.83
CA ASP A 193 1.98 12.00 -6.12
C ASP A 193 1.42 13.42 -5.92
N GLU A 194 0.20 13.66 -6.37
CA GLU A 194 -0.48 14.96 -6.15
C GLU A 194 -0.66 15.24 -4.66
N TYR A 195 -1.03 14.23 -3.88
CA TYR A 195 -1.15 14.36 -2.44
C TYR A 195 0.22 14.57 -1.78
N GLY A 196 1.24 13.80 -2.16
CA GLY A 196 2.60 13.92 -1.65
C GLY A 196 3.22 15.29 -1.94
N TYR A 197 3.03 15.81 -3.16
CA TYR A 197 3.41 17.16 -3.52
C TYR A 197 2.76 18.21 -2.60
N LYS A 198 1.42 18.14 -2.48
CA LYS A 198 0.68 19.07 -1.63
C LYS A 198 1.09 18.96 -0.17
N PHE A 199 1.23 17.74 0.33
CA PHE A 199 1.65 17.45 1.70
C PHE A 199 3.02 18.08 2.01
N ALA A 200 4.02 17.90 1.14
CA ALA A 200 5.32 18.50 1.33
C ALA A 200 5.25 20.05 1.35
N VAL A 201 4.56 20.65 0.39
CA VAL A 201 4.42 22.11 0.28
C VAL A 201 3.67 22.71 1.48
N ASP A 202 2.59 22.09 1.92
CA ASP A 202 1.80 22.55 3.08
C ASP A 202 2.61 22.51 4.40
N HIS A 203 3.62 21.63 4.47
CA HIS A 203 4.54 21.54 5.62
C HIS A 203 5.84 22.34 5.42
N GLY A 204 5.89 23.24 4.43
CA GLY A 204 7.00 24.17 4.23
C GLY A 204 8.21 23.59 3.46
N TYR A 205 8.07 22.42 2.84
CA TYR A 205 9.12 21.83 2.01
C TYR A 205 9.05 22.33 0.57
N SER A 206 10.11 22.09 -0.19
CA SER A 206 10.25 22.57 -1.56
C SER A 206 9.14 22.03 -2.48
N PRO A 207 8.58 22.85 -3.39
CA PRO A 207 7.68 22.35 -4.44
C PRO A 207 8.35 21.35 -5.38
N TYR A 208 9.67 21.26 -5.38
CA TYR A 208 10.44 20.29 -6.17
C TYR A 208 10.65 18.95 -5.46
N SER A 209 10.24 18.81 -4.20
CA SER A 209 10.48 17.64 -3.38
C SER A 209 10.07 16.33 -4.06
N MET A 210 8.85 16.27 -4.60
CA MET A 210 8.30 15.06 -5.21
C MET A 210 9.01 14.67 -6.50
N CYS A 211 9.26 15.62 -7.39
CA CYS A 211 9.97 15.30 -8.64
C CYS A 211 11.42 14.91 -8.37
N ASN A 212 12.11 15.56 -7.43
CA ASN A 212 13.48 15.20 -7.07
C ASN A 212 13.56 13.79 -6.50
N ALA A 213 12.64 13.42 -5.57
CA ALA A 213 12.56 12.08 -5.02
C ALA A 213 12.36 11.02 -6.13
N LEU A 214 11.42 11.22 -7.04
CA LEU A 214 11.17 10.31 -8.16
C LEU A 214 12.35 10.22 -9.13
N GLU A 215 13.00 11.35 -9.46
CA GLU A 215 14.20 11.37 -10.31
C GLU A 215 15.37 10.63 -9.66
N GLN A 216 15.54 10.78 -8.34
CA GLN A 216 16.54 10.04 -7.57
C GLN A 216 16.31 8.53 -7.68
N LEU A 217 15.09 8.08 -7.48
CA LEU A 217 14.72 6.66 -7.63
C LEU A 217 15.00 6.15 -9.05
N VAL A 218 14.57 6.89 -10.09
CA VAL A 218 14.83 6.53 -11.50
C VAL A 218 16.33 6.40 -11.77
N LYS A 219 17.15 7.33 -11.28
CA LYS A 219 18.61 7.27 -11.43
C LYS A 219 19.20 6.01 -10.80
N LEU A 220 18.71 5.59 -9.63
CA LEU A 220 19.19 4.41 -8.94
C LEU A 220 18.79 3.11 -9.63
N SER A 221 17.66 3.08 -10.35
CA SER A 221 17.16 1.88 -11.03
C SER A 221 18.07 1.39 -12.16
N SER A 222 18.88 2.26 -12.74
CA SER A 222 19.85 1.95 -13.79
C SER A 222 21.28 1.77 -13.28
N GLY A 223 21.52 1.87 -11.96
CA GLY A 223 22.84 1.81 -11.35
C GLY A 223 23.13 0.51 -10.60
N THR A 224 24.26 0.50 -9.90
CA THR A 224 24.70 -0.63 -9.06
C THR A 224 23.76 -0.93 -7.88
N GLN A 225 22.87 -0.01 -7.55
CA GLN A 225 21.88 -0.12 -6.47
C GLN A 225 20.47 -0.54 -6.98
N ALA A 226 20.35 -0.93 -8.24
CA ALA A 226 19.08 -1.31 -8.86
C ALA A 226 18.31 -2.38 -8.05
N SER A 227 19.02 -3.35 -7.45
CA SER A 227 18.39 -4.38 -6.62
C SER A 227 17.72 -3.83 -5.37
N TYR A 228 18.23 -2.73 -4.79
CA TYR A 228 17.65 -2.13 -3.57
C TYR A 228 16.39 -1.32 -3.84
N VAL A 229 16.22 -0.77 -5.04
CA VAL A 229 15.02 -0.03 -5.45
C VAL A 229 13.96 -0.90 -6.14
N GLN A 230 14.30 -2.15 -6.45
CA GLN A 230 13.42 -3.05 -7.22
C GLN A 230 12.04 -3.21 -6.57
N LYS A 231 11.98 -3.32 -5.25
CA LYS A 231 10.74 -3.49 -4.51
C LYS A 231 9.83 -2.26 -4.68
N MET A 232 10.37 -1.06 -4.52
CA MET A 232 9.64 0.18 -4.71
C MET A 232 9.11 0.34 -6.14
N PHE A 233 9.90 -0.01 -7.16
CA PHE A 233 9.42 0.02 -8.56
C PHE A 233 8.38 -1.06 -8.86
N SER A 234 8.42 -2.19 -8.15
CA SER A 234 7.42 -3.24 -8.32
C SER A 234 6.06 -2.82 -7.79
N SER A 235 6.02 -2.12 -6.66
CA SER A 235 4.79 -1.61 -6.03
C SER A 235 4.34 -0.27 -6.62
N HIS A 236 5.29 0.61 -6.99
CA HIS A 236 5.05 1.98 -7.49
C HIS A 236 5.65 2.19 -8.89
N PRO A 237 4.97 1.73 -9.95
CA PRO A 237 5.49 1.77 -11.31
C PRO A 237 5.55 3.19 -11.92
N ASP A 238 6.17 3.28 -13.11
CA ASP A 238 6.17 4.45 -14.01
C ASP A 238 6.83 5.72 -13.45
N SER A 239 7.84 5.54 -12.58
CA SER A 239 8.48 6.66 -11.86
C SER A 239 9.07 7.75 -12.77
N ALA A 240 9.53 7.43 -13.99
CA ALA A 240 10.08 8.42 -14.92
C ALA A 240 9.02 9.41 -15.44
N GLU A 241 7.86 8.90 -15.86
CA GLU A 241 6.74 9.74 -16.31
C GLU A 241 6.17 10.55 -15.14
N ARG A 242 6.05 9.94 -13.97
CA ARG A 242 5.63 10.59 -12.73
C ARG A 242 6.57 11.73 -12.34
N ALA A 243 7.89 11.52 -12.41
CA ALA A 243 8.89 12.53 -12.15
C ALA A 243 8.73 13.75 -13.07
N GLN A 244 8.59 13.50 -14.39
CA GLN A 244 8.39 14.56 -15.38
C GLN A 244 7.10 15.37 -15.10
N ARG A 245 6.01 14.68 -14.78
CA ARG A 245 4.73 15.30 -14.44
C ARG A 245 4.83 16.19 -13.20
N MET A 246 5.50 15.72 -12.15
CA MET A 246 5.71 16.50 -10.93
C MET A 246 6.67 17.68 -11.14
N ARG A 247 7.67 17.54 -12.01
CA ARG A 247 8.57 18.63 -12.41
C ARG A 247 7.79 19.76 -13.08
N GLN A 248 6.96 19.43 -14.07
CA GLN A 248 6.11 20.43 -14.76
C GLN A 248 5.19 21.17 -13.78
N LYS A 249 4.63 20.44 -12.80
CA LYS A 249 3.78 21.03 -11.76
C LYS A 249 4.57 21.99 -10.87
N ALA A 250 5.76 21.61 -10.44
CA ALA A 250 6.62 22.45 -9.60
C ALA A 250 7.05 23.73 -10.34
N ASP A 251 7.46 23.63 -11.60
CA ASP A 251 7.83 24.76 -12.45
C ASP A 251 6.67 25.75 -12.61
N ALA A 252 5.47 25.25 -12.90
CA ALA A 252 4.28 26.08 -13.04
C ALA A 252 3.91 26.81 -11.74
N ALA A 253 4.03 26.13 -10.59
CA ALA A 253 3.76 26.73 -9.27
C ALA A 253 4.78 27.81 -8.93
N THR A 254 6.07 27.57 -9.18
CA THR A 254 7.15 28.53 -8.92
C THR A 254 7.05 29.75 -9.83
N ALA A 255 6.77 29.56 -11.13
CA ALA A 255 6.56 30.65 -12.07
C ALA A 255 5.35 31.54 -11.69
N LYS A 256 4.30 30.94 -11.12
CA LYS A 256 3.14 31.69 -10.62
C LYS A 256 3.46 32.49 -9.37
N ALA A 257 4.28 31.96 -8.48
CA ALA A 257 4.72 32.65 -7.27
C ALA A 257 5.61 33.85 -7.58
N ALA A 258 6.51 33.74 -8.56
CA ALA A 258 7.41 34.80 -9.00
C ALA A 258 6.70 35.99 -9.68
N LYS A 259 5.44 35.84 -10.09
CA LYS A 259 4.63 36.93 -10.72
C LYS A 259 3.74 37.68 -9.74
N LYS A 260 3.72 37.28 -8.47
CA LYS A 260 3.01 37.98 -7.37
C LYS A 260 3.93 38.82 -6.53
#